data_8b51d3cf0c8402584558a7c789eb4703
#
_entry.id   8b51d3cf0c8402584558a7c789eb4703
#
_cell.length_a   1.000
_cell.length_b   1.000
_cell.length_c   1.000
_cell.angle_alpha   90.00
_cell.angle_beta   90.00
_cell.angle_gamma   90.00
#
_symmetry.space_group_name_H-M   'P 1'
#
loop_
_entity.id
_entity.type
_entity.pdbx_description
1 polymer ?
#
loop_
_entity_poly.entity_id
_entity_poly.type
_entity_poly.pdbx_seq_one_letter_code
_entity_poly.pdbx_strand_id
1 'polypeptide(L)'
;MRNLRKIRLTVLSAVLGAFFIMSEKSSEAAVVVLETSKGQVEIEMKPELAPNHVARITELVKQGFYDGIIFHRVIPGFMAQTGDPTGTGTGGSGENLNAEFTDYEYVEGTVGMARAMNPNSADSQFFICFEGCGHLTGQYTVWGQVIDGMDVVRKINEGQPPAEPDQIVSARMKD
;
A
#
# COMPACT_ATOMS: atom_id res chain seq x y z
N MET A 1 40.69 79.01 15.31
CA MET A 1 41.14 77.68 15.05
C MET A 1 40.01 76.74 15.48
N ARG A 2 39.31 76.15 14.46
CA ARG A 2 38.02 75.52 14.71
C ARG A 2 38.21 74.02 14.58
N ASN A 3 37.95 73.25 15.63
CA ASN A 3 37.99 71.81 15.70
C ASN A 3 36.72 71.22 15.05
N LEU A 4 36.86 70.54 13.91
CA LEU A 4 35.81 69.74 13.29
C LEU A 4 35.82 68.35 13.91
N ARG A 5 34.80 68.02 14.72
CA ARG A 5 34.51 66.65 15.18
C ARG A 5 33.85 65.87 14.05
N LYS A 6 34.53 64.82 13.59
CA LYS A 6 33.94 63.81 12.66
C LYS A 6 33.00 62.93 13.43
N ILE A 7 31.70 63.01 13.11
CA ILE A 7 30.67 62.08 13.54
C ILE A 7 30.77 60.82 12.66
N ARG A 8 31.11 59.68 13.25
CA ARG A 8 31.04 58.40 12.60
C ARG A 8 29.62 57.86 12.73
N LEU A 9 28.89 57.76 11.62
CA LEU A 9 27.59 57.15 11.51
C LEU A 9 27.78 55.64 11.37
N THR A 10 27.47 54.91 12.41
CA THR A 10 27.48 53.43 12.38
C THR A 10 26.13 52.95 11.86
N VAL A 11 26.13 52.46 10.62
CA VAL A 11 24.94 51.82 10.03
C VAL A 11 24.83 50.41 10.58
N LEU A 12 23.83 50.18 11.44
CA LEU A 12 23.47 48.86 11.97
C LEU A 12 22.57 48.17 10.95
N SER A 13 23.15 47.27 10.16
CA SER A 13 22.39 46.39 9.23
C SER A 13 21.67 45.31 10.03
N ALA A 14 20.36 45.45 10.20
CA ALA A 14 19.50 44.41 10.73
C ALA A 14 19.19 43.40 9.57
N VAL A 15 19.89 42.27 9.59
CA VAL A 15 19.54 41.14 8.71
C VAL A 15 18.34 40.44 9.31
N LEU A 16 17.15 40.70 8.76
CA LEU A 16 15.91 39.99 9.09
C LEU A 16 15.95 38.66 8.40
N GLY A 17 16.43 37.62 9.09
CA GLY A 17 16.36 36.21 8.62
C GLY A 17 14.90 35.73 8.63
N ALA A 18 14.28 35.70 7.44
CA ALA A 18 13.00 35.06 7.28
C ALA A 18 13.21 33.53 7.40
N PHE A 19 12.90 32.97 8.57
CA PHE A 19 12.77 31.55 8.75
C PHE A 19 11.52 31.10 7.98
N PHE A 20 11.74 30.53 6.77
CA PHE A 20 10.71 29.85 6.02
C PHE A 20 10.49 28.49 6.72
N ILE A 21 9.51 28.41 7.61
CA ILE A 21 9.05 27.14 8.16
C ILE A 21 8.32 26.45 7.00
N MET A 22 9.02 25.60 6.26
CA MET A 22 8.37 24.62 5.40
C MET A 22 7.59 23.69 6.34
N SER A 23 6.29 23.91 6.43
CA SER A 23 5.36 22.95 6.98
C SER A 23 5.42 21.74 6.04
N GLU A 24 6.18 20.71 6.41
CA GLU A 24 6.01 19.38 5.83
C GLU A 24 4.59 18.96 6.19
N LYS A 25 3.69 19.13 5.22
CA LYS A 25 2.37 18.52 5.26
C LYS A 25 2.65 17.01 5.25
N SER A 26 2.60 16.38 6.42
CA SER A 26 2.56 14.91 6.52
C SER A 26 1.48 14.45 5.54
N SER A 27 1.89 13.86 4.42
CA SER A 27 0.96 13.24 3.50
C SER A 27 0.38 12.06 4.28
N GLU A 28 -0.87 12.20 4.69
CA GLU A 28 -1.61 11.08 5.26
C GLU A 28 -1.54 9.93 4.25
N ALA A 29 -1.15 8.75 4.71
CA ALA A 29 -0.97 7.62 3.81
C ALA A 29 -2.31 7.29 3.14
N ALA A 30 -2.29 7.08 1.83
CA ALA A 30 -3.49 6.75 1.09
C ALA A 30 -4.04 5.39 1.55
N VAL A 31 -5.36 5.30 1.70
CA VAL A 31 -6.05 4.09 2.16
C VAL A 31 -6.94 3.55 1.05
N VAL A 32 -6.88 2.25 0.83
CA VAL A 32 -7.84 1.50 0.00
C VAL A 32 -8.88 0.87 0.91
N VAL A 33 -10.14 1.06 0.60
CA VAL A 33 -11.28 0.42 1.25
C VAL A 33 -11.79 -0.71 0.36
N LEU A 34 -11.75 -1.94 0.87
CA LEU A 34 -12.35 -3.11 0.24
C LEU A 34 -13.68 -3.40 0.93
N GLU A 35 -14.78 -3.27 0.20
CA GLU A 35 -16.07 -3.85 0.59
C GLU A 35 -16.08 -5.30 0.15
N THR A 36 -16.06 -6.23 1.07
CA THR A 36 -16.12 -7.67 0.77
C THR A 36 -17.50 -8.25 1.11
N SER A 37 -17.77 -9.47 0.62
CA SER A 37 -18.98 -10.22 1.01
C SER A 37 -19.07 -10.52 2.54
N LYS A 38 -17.97 -10.32 3.28
CA LYS A 38 -17.91 -10.51 4.75
C LYS A 38 -17.88 -9.21 5.55
N GLY A 39 -17.71 -8.06 4.88
CA GLY A 39 -17.60 -6.73 5.49
C GLY A 39 -16.47 -5.90 4.92
N GLN A 40 -16.18 -4.78 5.56
CA GLN A 40 -15.19 -3.80 5.13
C GLN A 40 -13.79 -4.13 5.66
N VAL A 41 -12.78 -3.88 4.82
CA VAL A 41 -11.34 -3.96 5.16
C VAL A 41 -10.66 -2.70 4.68
N GLU A 42 -9.90 -2.04 5.54
CA GLU A 42 -9.10 -0.85 5.20
C GLU A 42 -7.62 -1.20 5.13
N ILE A 43 -6.98 -0.83 4.03
CA ILE A 43 -5.56 -1.08 3.76
C ILE A 43 -4.85 0.26 3.60
N GLU A 44 -3.94 0.58 4.53
CA GLU A 44 -3.00 1.69 4.38
C GLU A 44 -1.94 1.31 3.34
N MET A 45 -1.79 2.13 2.30
CA MET A 45 -0.79 1.92 1.25
C MET A 45 0.60 2.38 1.71
N LYS A 46 1.64 1.71 1.24
CA LYS A 46 3.04 1.97 1.62
C LYS A 46 3.91 2.34 0.40
N PRO A 47 3.72 3.55 -0.15
CA PRO A 47 4.47 4.00 -1.32
C PRO A 47 5.98 4.12 -1.07
N GLU A 48 6.39 4.29 0.19
CA GLU A 48 7.79 4.30 0.59
C GLU A 48 8.48 2.93 0.42
N LEU A 49 7.72 1.82 0.43
CA LEU A 49 8.23 0.46 0.25
C LEU A 49 8.17 0.01 -1.21
N ALA A 50 7.08 0.37 -1.92
CA ALA A 50 6.78 -0.14 -3.26
C ALA A 50 6.04 0.90 -4.11
N PRO A 51 6.72 2.00 -4.52
CA PRO A 51 6.06 3.11 -5.23
C PRO A 51 5.37 2.70 -6.53
N ASN A 52 5.97 1.79 -7.32
CA ASN A 52 5.39 1.34 -8.59
C ASN A 52 4.17 0.43 -8.37
N HIS A 53 4.23 -0.46 -7.38
CA HIS A 53 3.09 -1.32 -7.05
C HIS A 53 1.93 -0.50 -6.47
N VAL A 54 2.21 0.44 -5.57
CA VAL A 54 1.19 1.35 -5.02
C VAL A 54 0.53 2.18 -6.12
N ALA A 55 1.30 2.72 -7.06
CA ALA A 55 0.76 3.45 -8.21
C ALA A 55 -0.17 2.57 -9.04
N ARG A 56 0.25 1.33 -9.37
CA ARG A 56 -0.55 0.38 -10.15
C ARG A 56 -1.82 -0.06 -9.44
N ILE A 57 -1.74 -0.42 -8.16
CA ILE A 57 -2.92 -0.78 -7.35
C ILE A 57 -3.90 0.41 -7.29
N THR A 58 -3.41 1.64 -7.10
CA THR A 58 -4.24 2.85 -7.09
C THR A 58 -4.98 3.02 -8.42
N GLU A 59 -4.30 2.82 -9.54
CA GLU A 59 -4.90 2.88 -10.88
C GLU A 59 -6.01 1.84 -11.03
N LEU A 60 -5.73 0.58 -10.72
CA LEU A 60 -6.68 -0.54 -10.83
C LEU A 60 -7.90 -0.33 -9.92
N VAL A 61 -7.70 0.18 -8.69
CA VAL A 61 -8.80 0.53 -7.77
C VAL A 61 -9.67 1.63 -8.37
N LYS A 62 -9.08 2.69 -8.93
CA LYS A 62 -9.84 3.80 -9.56
C LYS A 62 -10.60 3.35 -10.80
N GLN A 63 -10.11 2.34 -11.51
CA GLN A 63 -10.79 1.74 -12.67
C GLN A 63 -11.92 0.77 -12.27
N GLY A 64 -12.06 0.44 -10.97
CA GLY A 64 -13.00 -0.59 -10.50
C GLY A 64 -12.60 -2.00 -10.89
N PHE A 65 -11.31 -2.22 -11.22
CA PHE A 65 -10.80 -3.52 -11.69
C PHE A 65 -11.07 -4.66 -10.70
N TYR A 66 -10.98 -4.38 -9.40
CA TYR A 66 -11.16 -5.38 -8.35
C TYR A 66 -12.61 -5.72 -8.03
N ASP A 67 -13.58 -4.97 -8.56
CA ASP A 67 -15.00 -5.17 -8.25
C ASP A 67 -15.47 -6.54 -8.77
N GLY A 68 -16.04 -7.35 -7.88
CA GLY A 68 -16.52 -8.69 -8.18
C GLY A 68 -15.44 -9.80 -8.20
N ILE A 69 -14.17 -9.47 -7.98
CA ILE A 69 -13.09 -10.47 -7.97
C ILE A 69 -13.14 -11.30 -6.68
N ILE A 70 -13.05 -12.62 -6.83
CA ILE A 70 -13.12 -13.58 -5.72
C ILE A 70 -11.77 -13.73 -5.00
N PHE A 71 -11.82 -14.17 -3.74
CA PHE A 71 -10.68 -14.74 -3.05
C PHE A 71 -10.54 -16.21 -3.48
N HIS A 72 -9.71 -16.44 -4.49
CA HIS A 72 -9.56 -17.76 -5.13
C HIS A 72 -8.63 -18.72 -4.38
N ARG A 73 -7.86 -18.22 -3.41
CA ARG A 73 -6.93 -19.03 -2.59
C ARG A 73 -6.85 -18.48 -1.18
N VAL A 74 -7.39 -19.24 -0.22
CA VAL A 74 -7.40 -18.88 1.19
C VAL A 74 -6.89 -20.05 2.01
N ILE A 75 -5.71 -19.86 2.62
CA ILE A 75 -5.04 -20.89 3.41
C ILE A 75 -5.05 -20.49 4.88
N PRO A 76 -5.68 -21.29 5.77
CA PRO A 76 -5.74 -21.01 7.20
C PRO A 76 -4.35 -20.76 7.79
N GLY A 77 -4.24 -19.74 8.64
CA GLY A 77 -2.98 -19.38 9.32
C GLY A 77 -1.88 -18.84 8.41
N PHE A 78 -2.13 -18.76 7.08
CA PHE A 78 -1.15 -18.24 6.12
C PHE A 78 -1.65 -16.95 5.46
N MET A 79 -2.56 -17.01 4.47
CA MET A 79 -3.00 -15.81 3.75
C MET A 79 -4.32 -15.99 3.02
N ALA A 80 -4.97 -14.86 2.66
CA ALA A 80 -6.10 -14.78 1.74
C ALA A 80 -5.66 -14.06 0.46
N GLN A 81 -5.71 -14.73 -0.70
CA GLN A 81 -5.25 -14.24 -2.01
C GLN A 81 -6.42 -13.96 -2.95
N THR A 82 -6.34 -12.83 -3.65
CA THR A 82 -7.34 -12.31 -4.58
C THR A 82 -6.67 -11.55 -5.74
N GLY A 83 -7.44 -10.79 -6.53
CA GLY A 83 -6.91 -9.90 -7.57
C GLY A 83 -6.73 -10.57 -8.93
N ASP A 84 -7.23 -11.79 -9.11
CA ASP A 84 -7.31 -12.48 -10.39
C ASP A 84 -8.72 -12.37 -10.97
N PRO A 85 -8.93 -11.64 -12.08
CA PRO A 85 -10.25 -11.49 -12.69
C PRO A 85 -10.81 -12.81 -13.25
N THR A 86 -9.96 -13.83 -13.46
CA THR A 86 -10.40 -15.14 -13.94
C THR A 86 -10.73 -16.10 -12.79
N GLY A 87 -10.30 -15.80 -11.56
CA GLY A 87 -10.51 -16.64 -10.38
C GLY A 87 -9.74 -17.97 -10.39
N THR A 88 -8.81 -18.17 -11.32
CA THR A 88 -8.04 -19.41 -11.50
C THR A 88 -6.68 -19.41 -10.83
N GLY A 89 -6.20 -18.24 -10.43
CA GLY A 89 -4.85 -18.00 -9.91
C GLY A 89 -3.82 -17.70 -11.00
N THR A 90 -4.21 -17.67 -12.28
CA THR A 90 -3.30 -17.48 -13.42
C THR A 90 -3.56 -16.19 -14.20
N GLY A 91 -4.66 -15.48 -13.91
CA GLY A 91 -5.02 -14.22 -14.56
C GLY A 91 -4.37 -13.00 -13.90
N GLY A 92 -4.55 -11.86 -14.55
CA GLY A 92 -4.05 -10.56 -14.08
C GLY A 92 -4.61 -9.42 -14.90
N SER A 93 -4.10 -8.21 -14.68
CA SER A 93 -4.47 -7.01 -15.43
C SER A 93 -3.75 -6.88 -16.78
N GLY A 94 -2.76 -7.75 -17.02
CA GLY A 94 -1.97 -7.77 -18.26
C GLY A 94 -0.71 -6.94 -18.25
N GLU A 95 -0.29 -6.41 -17.09
CA GLU A 95 0.91 -5.60 -16.93
C GLU A 95 1.78 -6.08 -15.77
N ASN A 96 2.94 -6.64 -16.09
CA ASN A 96 3.89 -7.10 -15.08
C ASN A 96 4.68 -5.95 -14.45
N LEU A 97 4.93 -6.07 -13.16
CA LEU A 97 5.71 -5.14 -12.35
C LEU A 97 7.04 -5.75 -11.94
N ASN A 98 8.09 -4.93 -11.96
CA ASN A 98 9.38 -5.30 -11.38
C ASN A 98 9.27 -5.39 -9.86
N ALA A 99 9.97 -6.36 -9.26
CA ALA A 99 9.98 -6.54 -7.82
C ALA A 99 10.51 -5.30 -7.09
N GLU A 100 9.86 -4.97 -5.97
CA GLU A 100 10.26 -3.92 -5.02
C GLU A 100 10.42 -4.57 -3.64
N PHE A 101 11.40 -5.49 -3.53
CA PHE A 101 11.66 -6.22 -2.29
C PHE A 101 12.33 -5.33 -1.25
N THR A 102 11.88 -5.45 -0.02
CA THR A 102 12.42 -4.76 1.15
C THR A 102 12.57 -5.77 2.30
N ASP A 103 13.22 -5.36 3.37
CA ASP A 103 13.32 -6.11 4.63
C ASP A 103 12.13 -5.84 5.59
N TYR A 104 11.07 -5.20 5.08
CA TYR A 104 9.84 -5.02 5.84
C TYR A 104 9.28 -6.36 6.25
N GLU A 105 9.13 -6.59 7.56
CA GLU A 105 8.71 -7.86 8.12
C GLU A 105 7.24 -8.17 7.80
N TYR A 106 6.99 -9.35 7.25
CA TYR A 106 5.65 -9.85 7.04
C TYR A 106 5.02 -10.30 8.35
N VAL A 107 4.07 -9.51 8.85
CA VAL A 107 3.26 -9.76 10.03
C VAL A 107 1.80 -9.91 9.64
N GLU A 108 0.93 -10.16 10.61
CA GLU A 108 -0.52 -10.18 10.37
C GLU A 108 -1.01 -8.86 9.76
N GLY A 109 -1.87 -8.97 8.74
CA GLY A 109 -2.42 -7.83 8.00
C GLY A 109 -1.47 -7.23 6.97
N THR A 110 -0.21 -7.68 6.85
CA THR A 110 0.67 -7.24 5.75
C THR A 110 0.09 -7.67 4.41
N VAL A 111 0.06 -6.73 3.45
CA VAL A 111 -0.46 -6.97 2.10
C VAL A 111 0.67 -7.02 1.11
N GLY A 112 0.84 -8.17 0.48
CA GLY A 112 1.92 -8.45 -0.47
C GLY A 112 1.41 -8.78 -1.87
N MET A 113 2.26 -8.52 -2.89
CA MET A 113 1.96 -8.89 -4.27
C MET A 113 2.23 -10.36 -4.51
N ALA A 114 1.23 -11.07 -5.04
CA ALA A 114 1.43 -12.42 -5.58
C ALA A 114 2.22 -12.35 -6.91
N ARG A 115 3.01 -13.38 -7.16
CA ARG A 115 3.84 -13.52 -8.37
C ARG A 115 4.05 -14.98 -8.75
N ALA A 116 4.46 -15.23 -9.99
CA ALA A 116 4.98 -16.51 -10.41
C ALA A 116 6.45 -16.71 -9.93
N MET A 117 7.16 -17.69 -10.50
CA MET A 117 8.57 -17.93 -10.15
C MET A 117 9.49 -16.76 -10.49
N ASN A 118 9.22 -16.03 -11.58
CA ASN A 118 9.96 -14.83 -11.92
C ASN A 118 9.64 -13.72 -10.92
N PRO A 119 10.62 -13.13 -10.22
CA PRO A 119 10.40 -12.01 -9.29
C PRO A 119 9.67 -10.82 -9.93
N ASN A 120 9.87 -10.58 -11.22
CA ASN A 120 9.29 -9.47 -11.99
C ASN A 120 8.01 -9.89 -12.72
N SER A 121 7.18 -10.73 -12.11
CA SER A 121 5.91 -11.22 -12.68
C SER A 121 4.69 -10.88 -11.82
N ALA A 122 4.83 -10.00 -10.84
CA ALA A 122 3.68 -9.45 -10.14
C ALA A 122 2.83 -8.62 -11.11
N ASP A 123 1.50 -8.65 -10.95
CA ASP A 123 0.57 -7.92 -11.80
C ASP A 123 -0.54 -7.29 -10.94
N SER A 124 -1.71 -7.91 -10.84
CA SER A 124 -2.85 -7.41 -10.06
C SER A 124 -3.15 -8.26 -8.83
N GLN A 125 -2.66 -9.51 -8.78
CA GLN A 125 -2.95 -10.39 -7.66
C GLN A 125 -2.19 -9.98 -6.40
N PHE A 126 -2.88 -9.98 -5.26
CA PHE A 126 -2.29 -9.72 -3.96
C PHE A 126 -2.84 -10.66 -2.89
N PHE A 127 -2.18 -10.71 -1.76
CA PHE A 127 -2.61 -11.49 -0.61
C PHE A 127 -2.54 -10.67 0.68
N ILE A 128 -3.44 -10.97 1.60
CA ILE A 128 -3.46 -10.41 2.96
C ILE A 128 -2.99 -11.53 3.89
N CYS A 129 -1.94 -11.24 4.65
CA CYS A 129 -1.37 -12.21 5.57
C CYS A 129 -2.22 -12.42 6.82
N PHE A 130 -2.31 -13.68 7.25
CA PHE A 130 -2.62 -14.05 8.62
C PHE A 130 -1.31 -14.05 9.45
N GLU A 131 -1.09 -15.01 10.34
CA GLU A 131 0.08 -15.00 11.22
C GLU A 131 1.36 -15.63 10.60
N GLY A 132 1.22 -16.51 9.61
CA GLY A 132 2.28 -17.40 9.13
C GLY A 132 3.14 -16.89 7.97
N CYS A 133 3.22 -15.58 7.72
CA CYS A 133 3.86 -15.03 6.51
C CYS A 133 5.34 -14.65 6.67
N GLY A 134 5.95 -14.73 7.85
CA GLY A 134 7.30 -14.21 8.11
C GLY A 134 8.39 -14.71 7.13
N HIS A 135 8.24 -15.92 6.59
CA HIS A 135 9.15 -16.49 5.59
C HIS A 135 9.11 -15.79 4.23
N LEU A 136 8.15 -14.89 3.97
CA LEU A 136 8.02 -14.11 2.74
C LEU A 136 8.84 -12.82 2.77
N THR A 137 9.35 -12.40 3.93
CA THR A 137 10.17 -11.20 4.10
C THR A 137 11.36 -11.22 3.15
N GLY A 138 11.56 -10.12 2.42
CA GLY A 138 12.62 -9.98 1.41
C GLY A 138 12.38 -10.72 0.09
N GLN A 139 11.27 -11.46 -0.06
CA GLN A 139 11.00 -12.30 -1.24
C GLN A 139 9.73 -11.90 -2.00
N TYR A 140 8.86 -11.12 -1.37
CA TYR A 140 7.63 -10.59 -1.98
C TYR A 140 7.51 -9.11 -1.69
N THR A 141 7.00 -8.35 -2.67
CA THR A 141 6.80 -6.91 -2.56
C THR A 141 5.65 -6.61 -1.60
N VAL A 142 5.91 -5.81 -0.56
CA VAL A 142 4.89 -5.29 0.36
C VAL A 142 4.39 -3.95 -0.19
N TRP A 143 3.07 -3.80 -0.38
CA TRP A 143 2.49 -2.54 -0.84
C TRP A 143 1.50 -1.93 0.15
N GLY A 144 1.10 -2.65 1.22
CA GLY A 144 0.12 -2.16 2.17
C GLY A 144 0.09 -2.93 3.49
N GLN A 145 -0.69 -2.39 4.42
CA GLN A 145 -0.98 -2.99 5.72
C GLN A 145 -2.46 -2.80 6.03
N VAL A 146 -3.15 -3.85 6.43
CA VAL A 146 -4.51 -3.74 6.95
C VAL A 146 -4.48 -2.98 8.26
N ILE A 147 -5.25 -1.90 8.34
CA ILE A 147 -5.38 -1.05 9.53
C ILE A 147 -6.73 -1.22 10.23
N ASP A 148 -7.73 -1.77 9.52
CA ASP A 148 -9.03 -2.13 10.07
C ASP A 148 -9.63 -3.31 9.29
N GLY A 149 -10.44 -4.16 9.96
CA GLY A 149 -11.16 -5.26 9.32
C GLY A 149 -10.40 -6.61 9.25
N MET A 150 -9.33 -6.84 10.01
CA MET A 150 -8.69 -8.18 10.05
C MET A 150 -9.64 -9.27 10.56
N ASP A 151 -10.61 -8.94 11.42
CA ASP A 151 -11.67 -9.87 11.82
C ASP A 151 -12.61 -10.25 10.66
N VAL A 152 -12.77 -9.37 9.66
CA VAL A 152 -13.47 -9.61 8.40
C VAL A 152 -12.63 -10.54 7.51
N VAL A 153 -11.33 -10.26 7.34
CA VAL A 153 -10.42 -11.10 6.53
C VAL A 153 -10.41 -12.54 7.05
N ARG A 154 -10.43 -12.74 8.37
CA ARG A 154 -10.47 -14.09 8.99
C ARG A 154 -11.79 -14.84 8.77
N LYS A 155 -12.87 -14.18 8.35
CA LYS A 155 -14.16 -14.79 8.02
C LYS A 155 -14.29 -15.22 6.57
N ILE A 156 -13.32 -14.89 5.72
CA ILE A 156 -13.31 -15.27 4.30
C ILE A 156 -13.19 -16.80 4.21
N ASN A 157 -14.02 -17.41 3.39
CA ASN A 157 -14.11 -18.85 3.24
C ASN A 157 -12.79 -19.45 2.74
N GLU A 158 -12.35 -20.51 3.41
CA GLU A 158 -11.08 -21.20 3.13
C GLU A 158 -11.18 -22.15 1.94
N GLY A 159 -10.08 -22.32 1.20
CA GLY A 159 -9.96 -23.24 0.08
C GLY A 159 -9.03 -22.76 -1.05
N GLN A 160 -8.76 -23.68 -2.00
CA GLN A 160 -7.86 -23.44 -3.14
C GLN A 160 -8.43 -24.04 -4.45
N PRO A 161 -9.53 -23.51 -5.05
CA PRO A 161 -10.37 -22.40 -4.55
C PRO A 161 -11.34 -22.86 -3.44
N PRO A 162 -11.91 -21.91 -2.68
CA PRO A 162 -13.04 -22.21 -1.78
C PRO A 162 -14.25 -22.77 -2.55
N ALA A 163 -15.04 -23.63 -1.90
CA ALA A 163 -16.26 -24.18 -2.51
C ALA A 163 -17.31 -23.09 -2.78
N GLU A 164 -17.37 -22.10 -1.90
CA GLU A 164 -18.20 -20.88 -2.02
C GLU A 164 -17.27 -19.67 -1.79
N PRO A 165 -16.63 -19.16 -2.88
CA PRO A 165 -15.68 -18.09 -2.73
C PRO A 165 -16.34 -16.77 -2.31
N ASP A 166 -15.75 -16.10 -1.33
CA ASP A 166 -16.04 -14.70 -1.04
C ASP A 166 -15.42 -13.79 -2.10
N GLN A 167 -15.92 -12.57 -2.22
CA GLN A 167 -15.48 -11.61 -3.23
C GLN A 167 -15.25 -10.21 -2.67
N ILE A 168 -14.47 -9.44 -3.39
CA ILE A 168 -14.44 -7.98 -3.27
C ILE A 168 -15.67 -7.46 -4.00
N VAL A 169 -16.65 -6.92 -3.26
CA VAL A 169 -17.84 -6.29 -3.84
C VAL A 169 -17.46 -5.00 -4.54
N SER A 170 -16.58 -4.21 -3.89
CA SER A 170 -15.98 -3.02 -4.49
C SER A 170 -14.67 -2.66 -3.80
N ALA A 171 -13.75 -2.02 -4.55
CA ALA A 171 -12.53 -1.42 -4.02
C ALA A 171 -12.49 0.07 -4.36
N ARG A 172 -12.26 0.92 -3.36
CA ARG A 172 -12.24 2.40 -3.55
C ARG A 172 -11.11 3.02 -2.73
N MET A 173 -10.59 4.14 -3.22
CA MET A 173 -9.73 4.99 -2.40
C MET A 173 -10.58 5.67 -1.34
N LYS A 174 -10.08 5.74 -0.10
CA LYS A 174 -10.70 6.50 0.99
C LYS A 174 -10.52 7.99 0.73
N ASP A 175 -11.59 8.76 0.87
CA ASP A 175 -11.61 10.23 0.71
C ASP A 175 -10.93 10.95 1.88
#